data_69dbc8568be4366e288a6e66e986e385
#
_entry.id   69dbc8568be4366e288a6e66e986e385
#
_cell.length_a   1.000
_cell.length_b   1.000
_cell.length_c   1.000
_cell.angle_alpha   90.00
_cell.angle_beta   90.00
_cell.angle_gamma   90.00
#
_symmetry.space_group_name_H-M   'P 1'
#
loop_
_entity.id
_entity.type
_entity.pdbx_description
1 polymer ?
#
loop_
_entity_poly.entity_id
_entity_poly.type
_entity_poly.pdbx_seq_one_letter_code
_entity_poly.pdbx_strand_id
1 'polypeptide(L)'
;MNRREAFVVVTATAAAWVFLIVLMNPRGEFPMMDDWIYHRMVAAWIADGRLAIPDVTQMVAVGHVALGVAVAGVVGLSFEALRLAMLVIGWLGIVAVYAACRAFGAGPGVAGLAAATLLVNPVYLTMSATFMTDVPFFLLSTLALIFYARALEAPSWGSVAIATALSAAAGAIRQPALILPAGFVVALPLRHGLDRRIAALAAVPFAIVGAELAALPIALEAAGRLPRDYNLPLREMMRHLRAPDVEWLSFSAKRGLNIGFHLGWFLLPFALLVPLRRGLQTTAIFSALIGLAVLATGKVAPWGSSLLYDFGLGGVSLYDVAVLGLPHLPRAPWSFWFVFTIASGIVVAILVVQWGLTLGDAFAGRDRRACALGVFALLAAAGYTGPMVLSWFYDRYLLPVVPCLVVYAAIRRDLTFTARRVAASVAILVPLGLAAAAAGHDYLAWNRARWQGLAFLMTRATPQQIDGGYEFAGLTRYADGSDWQKPAERTFLVAFGPVPGYREIARFEYATWLPPRRAAILALERDGVSSSTRTGAGLRTADR
;
A
#
# COMPACT_ATOMS: atom_id res chain seq x y z
N MET A 1 -0.21 3.86 27.96
CA MET A 1 -1.09 2.65 27.87
C MET A 1 -0.80 1.76 29.07
N ASN A 2 -1.81 1.41 29.85
CA ASN A 2 -1.65 0.47 30.97
C ASN A 2 -1.76 -0.99 30.45
N ARG A 3 -1.39 -1.98 31.31
CA ARG A 3 -1.36 -3.41 30.92
C ARG A 3 -2.73 -3.94 30.47
N ARG A 4 -3.82 -3.52 31.14
CA ARG A 4 -5.19 -3.93 30.80
C ARG A 4 -5.62 -3.39 29.44
N GLU A 5 -5.34 -2.10 29.18
CA GLU A 5 -5.61 -1.46 27.90
C GLU A 5 -4.85 -2.17 26.76
N ALA A 6 -3.55 -2.43 26.96
CA ALA A 6 -2.73 -3.16 25.99
C ALA A 6 -3.31 -4.55 25.68
N PHE A 7 -3.67 -5.31 26.69
CA PHE A 7 -4.26 -6.64 26.53
C PHE A 7 -5.58 -6.58 25.73
N VAL A 8 -6.49 -5.68 26.09
CA VAL A 8 -7.79 -5.55 25.40
C VAL A 8 -7.58 -5.20 23.92
N VAL A 9 -6.71 -4.24 23.62
CA VAL A 9 -6.45 -3.82 22.23
C VAL A 9 -5.81 -4.93 21.40
N VAL A 10 -4.77 -5.57 21.94
CA VAL A 10 -4.08 -6.67 21.27
C VAL A 10 -5.06 -7.81 20.97
N THR A 11 -5.86 -8.22 21.96
CA THR A 11 -6.81 -9.34 21.80
C THR A 11 -7.94 -8.99 20.83
N ALA A 12 -8.55 -7.80 20.98
CA ALA A 12 -9.67 -7.39 20.13
C ALA A 12 -9.24 -7.21 18.66
N THR A 13 -8.08 -6.56 18.43
CA THR A 13 -7.57 -6.38 17.05
C THR A 13 -7.12 -7.71 16.45
N ALA A 14 -6.51 -8.62 17.24
CA ALA A 14 -6.15 -9.95 16.78
C ALA A 14 -7.38 -10.77 16.37
N ALA A 15 -8.42 -10.79 17.20
CA ALA A 15 -9.66 -11.51 16.89
C ALA A 15 -10.34 -11.00 15.62
N ALA A 16 -10.48 -9.66 15.48
CA ALA A 16 -11.06 -9.07 14.29
C ALA A 16 -10.19 -9.29 13.04
N TRP A 17 -8.87 -9.19 13.18
CA TRP A 17 -7.92 -9.44 12.09
C TRP A 17 -7.97 -10.89 11.60
N VAL A 18 -7.92 -11.85 12.52
CA VAL A 18 -8.04 -13.28 12.19
C VAL A 18 -9.38 -13.56 11.51
N PHE A 19 -10.47 -12.98 12.01
CA PHE A 19 -11.79 -13.12 11.37
C PHE A 19 -11.78 -12.66 9.89
N LEU A 20 -11.25 -11.47 9.59
CA LEU A 20 -11.15 -10.97 8.22
C LEU A 20 -10.23 -11.83 7.35
N ILE A 21 -9.10 -12.31 7.90
CA ILE A 21 -8.17 -13.20 7.19
C ILE A 21 -8.84 -14.54 6.86
N VAL A 22 -9.59 -15.13 7.78
CA VAL A 22 -10.33 -16.38 7.54
C VAL A 22 -11.36 -16.20 6.43
N LEU A 23 -12.09 -15.08 6.43
CA LEU A 23 -13.01 -14.75 5.34
C LEU A 23 -12.29 -14.56 4.00
N MET A 24 -11.16 -13.86 3.99
CA MET A 24 -10.37 -13.60 2.77
C MET A 24 -9.72 -14.88 2.22
N ASN A 25 -9.38 -15.85 3.06
CA ASN A 25 -8.73 -17.11 2.70
C ASN A 25 -7.43 -16.90 1.88
N PRO A 26 -6.33 -16.43 2.49
CA PRO A 26 -5.11 -16.05 1.77
C PRO A 26 -4.20 -17.22 1.34
N ARG A 27 -4.68 -18.45 1.37
CA ARG A 27 -3.93 -19.66 1.02
C ARG A 27 -3.61 -19.73 -0.47
N GLY A 28 -2.46 -20.32 -0.77
CA GLY A 28 -2.04 -20.65 -2.12
C GLY A 28 -0.58 -20.30 -2.40
N GLU A 29 0.11 -21.21 -3.06
CA GLU A 29 1.52 -21.07 -3.44
C GLU A 29 1.61 -20.41 -4.82
N PHE A 30 1.51 -19.08 -4.86
CA PHE A 30 1.61 -18.28 -6.07
C PHE A 30 1.92 -16.81 -5.76
N PRO A 31 2.60 -16.10 -6.67
CA PRO A 31 2.85 -14.67 -6.53
C PRO A 31 1.59 -13.84 -6.73
N MET A 32 1.60 -12.68 -6.10
CA MET A 32 0.62 -11.60 -6.28
C MET A 32 1.36 -10.29 -6.52
N MET A 33 1.05 -9.61 -7.65
CA MET A 33 1.69 -8.34 -8.01
C MET A 33 3.22 -8.49 -8.17
N ASP A 34 4.02 -7.60 -7.57
CA ASP A 34 5.48 -7.60 -7.66
C ASP A 34 6.17 -8.51 -6.63
N ASP A 35 5.44 -9.29 -5.81
CA ASP A 35 6.04 -10.12 -4.77
C ASP A 35 6.93 -11.25 -5.32
N TRP A 36 6.73 -11.66 -6.60
CA TRP A 36 7.64 -12.55 -7.31
C TRP A 36 9.07 -11.98 -7.40
N ILE A 37 9.21 -10.65 -7.52
CA ILE A 37 10.51 -9.97 -7.57
C ILE A 37 11.26 -10.18 -6.24
N TYR A 38 10.59 -9.89 -5.13
CA TYR A 38 11.20 -10.02 -3.80
C TYR A 38 11.44 -11.48 -3.41
N HIS A 39 10.54 -12.37 -3.78
CA HIS A 39 10.73 -13.82 -3.61
C HIS A 39 12.00 -14.30 -4.33
N ARG A 40 12.23 -13.86 -5.58
CA ARG A 40 13.46 -14.20 -6.34
C ARG A 40 14.72 -13.63 -5.66
N MET A 41 14.66 -12.42 -5.12
CA MET A 41 15.78 -11.83 -4.37
C MET A 41 16.10 -12.64 -3.12
N VAL A 42 15.09 -13.10 -2.39
CA VAL A 42 15.26 -13.99 -1.23
C VAL A 42 15.85 -15.34 -1.65
N ALA A 43 15.32 -15.95 -2.71
CA ALA A 43 15.83 -17.22 -3.24
C ALA A 43 17.31 -17.12 -3.62
N ALA A 44 17.70 -16.08 -4.35
CA ALA A 44 19.09 -15.85 -4.75
C ALA A 44 20.00 -15.62 -3.54
N TRP A 45 19.52 -14.91 -2.52
CA TRP A 45 20.31 -14.72 -1.29
C TRP A 45 20.53 -16.03 -0.54
N ILE A 46 19.51 -16.89 -0.45
CA ILE A 46 19.63 -18.20 0.21
C ILE A 46 20.56 -19.13 -0.56
N ALA A 47 20.46 -19.15 -1.90
CA ALA A 47 21.26 -20.05 -2.74
C ALA A 47 22.73 -19.64 -2.81
N ASP A 48 23.02 -18.34 -3.02
CA ASP A 48 24.35 -17.86 -3.39
C ASP A 48 24.97 -16.91 -2.37
N GLY A 49 24.25 -16.55 -1.30
CA GLY A 49 24.66 -15.49 -0.36
C GLY A 49 24.73 -14.09 -1.00
N ARG A 50 24.09 -13.91 -2.16
CA ARG A 50 24.19 -12.68 -2.95
C ARG A 50 22.85 -11.99 -3.08
N LEU A 51 22.84 -10.68 -2.88
CA LEU A 51 21.69 -9.84 -3.19
C LEU A 51 21.65 -9.60 -4.72
N ALA A 52 20.78 -10.31 -5.42
CA ALA A 52 20.51 -10.10 -6.85
C ALA A 52 19.24 -9.25 -7.00
N ILE A 53 19.40 -7.98 -7.35
CA ILE A 53 18.28 -7.04 -7.52
C ILE A 53 17.90 -6.99 -9.00
N PRO A 54 16.66 -7.37 -9.38
CA PRO A 54 16.20 -7.27 -10.75
C PRO A 54 16.14 -5.82 -11.24
N ASP A 55 16.48 -5.58 -12.52
CA ASP A 55 16.55 -4.25 -13.15
C ASP A 55 15.25 -3.45 -13.10
N VAL A 56 14.11 -4.12 -13.02
CA VAL A 56 12.78 -3.49 -12.89
C VAL A 56 12.49 -2.94 -11.50
N THR A 57 13.39 -3.17 -10.54
CA THR A 57 13.21 -2.75 -9.15
C THR A 57 13.58 -1.27 -8.99
N GLN A 58 12.67 -0.46 -8.50
CA GLN A 58 12.88 0.99 -8.32
C GLN A 58 13.51 1.36 -6.97
N MET A 59 13.73 0.36 -6.11
CA MET A 59 14.29 0.51 -4.76
C MET A 59 15.25 -0.64 -4.48
N VAL A 60 16.12 -0.45 -3.51
CA VAL A 60 17.10 -1.50 -3.16
C VAL A 60 16.53 -2.62 -2.29
N ALA A 61 15.50 -2.35 -1.50
CA ALA A 61 14.71 -3.28 -0.67
C ALA A 61 15.53 -4.29 0.18
N VAL A 62 16.78 -3.93 0.54
CA VAL A 62 17.70 -4.83 1.27
C VAL A 62 17.08 -5.33 2.58
N GLY A 63 16.45 -4.42 3.35
CA GLY A 63 15.82 -4.75 4.62
C GLY A 63 14.61 -5.69 4.44
N HIS A 64 13.88 -5.55 3.34
CA HIS A 64 12.75 -6.44 3.01
C HIS A 64 13.22 -7.83 2.62
N VAL A 65 14.29 -7.92 1.84
CA VAL A 65 14.91 -9.21 1.48
C VAL A 65 15.47 -9.90 2.71
N ALA A 66 16.18 -9.17 3.60
CA ALA A 66 16.67 -9.72 4.85
C ALA A 66 15.55 -10.28 5.74
N LEU A 67 14.40 -9.59 5.80
CA LEU A 67 13.19 -10.11 6.46
C LEU A 67 12.71 -11.42 5.82
N GLY A 68 12.65 -11.49 4.49
CA GLY A 68 12.27 -12.70 3.77
C GLY A 68 13.24 -13.87 4.02
N VAL A 69 14.55 -13.60 4.04
CA VAL A 69 15.57 -14.60 4.39
C VAL A 69 15.39 -15.11 5.83
N ALA A 70 15.10 -14.22 6.79
CA ALA A 70 14.84 -14.61 8.16
C ALA A 70 13.58 -15.50 8.29
N VAL A 71 12.51 -15.17 7.59
CA VAL A 71 11.28 -16.00 7.53
C VAL A 71 11.59 -17.36 6.91
N ALA A 72 12.27 -17.38 5.76
CA ALA A 72 12.62 -18.61 5.06
C ALA A 72 13.56 -19.52 5.88
N GLY A 73 14.45 -18.95 6.68
CA GLY A 73 15.32 -19.68 7.59
C GLY A 73 14.57 -20.43 8.71
N VAL A 74 13.35 -19.99 9.05
CA VAL A 74 12.53 -20.62 10.09
C VAL A 74 11.53 -21.63 9.53
N VAL A 75 10.84 -21.26 8.43
CA VAL A 75 9.68 -22.05 7.93
C VAL A 75 9.85 -22.52 6.47
N GLY A 76 11.00 -22.28 5.86
CA GLY A 76 11.24 -22.54 4.43
C GLY A 76 10.76 -21.39 3.54
N LEU A 77 11.30 -21.33 2.32
CA LEU A 77 10.92 -20.33 1.31
C LEU A 77 9.71 -20.80 0.54
N SER A 78 8.60 -20.07 0.68
CA SER A 78 7.40 -20.21 -0.14
C SER A 78 6.62 -18.91 -0.17
N PHE A 79 5.77 -18.70 -1.17
CA PHE A 79 4.88 -17.54 -1.22
C PHE A 79 3.90 -17.53 -0.04
N GLU A 80 3.41 -18.69 0.37
CA GLU A 80 2.49 -18.80 1.50
C GLU A 80 3.17 -18.45 2.83
N ALA A 81 4.40 -18.92 3.07
CA ALA A 81 5.17 -18.60 4.28
C ALA A 81 5.46 -17.10 4.39
N LEU A 82 5.91 -16.48 3.30
CA LEU A 82 6.16 -15.04 3.25
C LEU A 82 4.86 -14.25 3.46
N ARG A 83 3.75 -14.67 2.85
CA ARG A 83 2.42 -14.07 3.03
C ARG A 83 1.94 -14.14 4.48
N LEU A 84 2.08 -15.29 5.14
CA LEU A 84 1.70 -15.44 6.55
C LEU A 84 2.53 -14.51 7.46
N ALA A 85 3.83 -14.37 7.21
CA ALA A 85 4.65 -13.41 7.93
C ALA A 85 4.16 -11.96 7.74
N MET A 86 3.78 -11.58 6.50
CA MET A 86 3.23 -10.25 6.23
C MET A 86 1.89 -10.00 6.93
N LEU A 87 1.03 -11.01 7.07
CA LEU A 87 -0.22 -10.90 7.83
C LEU A 87 0.04 -10.63 9.32
N VAL A 88 1.06 -11.24 9.91
CA VAL A 88 1.48 -10.95 11.29
C VAL A 88 2.01 -9.51 11.39
N ILE A 89 2.87 -9.08 10.47
CA ILE A 89 3.41 -7.71 10.44
C ILE A 89 2.28 -6.70 10.23
N GLY A 90 1.28 -7.04 9.40
CA GLY A 90 0.09 -6.22 9.19
C GLY A 90 -0.71 -6.01 10.48
N TRP A 91 -0.95 -7.07 11.24
CA TRP A 91 -1.59 -6.94 12.55
C TRP A 91 -0.77 -6.08 13.53
N LEU A 92 0.56 -6.27 13.59
CA LEU A 92 1.43 -5.43 14.41
C LEU A 92 1.35 -3.95 14.01
N GLY A 93 1.18 -3.65 12.71
CA GLY A 93 0.95 -2.30 12.21
C GLY A 93 -0.34 -1.66 12.75
N ILE A 94 -1.42 -2.44 12.87
CA ILE A 94 -2.69 -1.97 13.47
C ILE A 94 -2.49 -1.60 14.95
N VAL A 95 -1.79 -2.47 15.70
CA VAL A 95 -1.44 -2.21 17.10
C VAL A 95 -0.53 -0.98 17.23
N ALA A 96 0.42 -0.81 16.29
CA ALA A 96 1.33 0.33 16.25
C ALA A 96 0.58 1.66 16.01
N VAL A 97 -0.45 1.69 15.16
CA VAL A 97 -1.31 2.89 14.96
C VAL A 97 -2.05 3.25 16.23
N TYR A 98 -2.61 2.28 16.93
CA TYR A 98 -3.20 2.52 18.25
C TYR A 98 -2.19 3.18 19.19
N ALA A 99 -1.01 2.57 19.32
CA ALA A 99 0.05 3.04 20.20
C ALA A 99 0.56 4.45 19.79
N ALA A 100 0.65 4.74 18.49
CA ALA A 100 0.99 6.06 17.97
C ALA A 100 -0.03 7.11 18.41
N CYS A 101 -1.31 6.88 18.20
CA CYS A 101 -2.37 7.78 18.66
C CYS A 101 -2.28 8.05 20.17
N ARG A 102 -2.03 7.01 20.97
CA ARG A 102 -1.84 7.14 22.42
C ARG A 102 -0.59 7.96 22.78
N ALA A 103 0.51 7.78 22.02
CA ALA A 103 1.75 8.54 22.21
C ALA A 103 1.57 10.04 21.93
N PHE A 104 0.71 10.39 20.99
CA PHE A 104 0.33 11.77 20.69
C PHE A 104 -0.73 12.36 21.63
N GLY A 105 -1.20 11.57 22.63
CA GLY A 105 -2.12 12.03 23.66
C GLY A 105 -3.60 11.80 23.36
N ALA A 106 -3.92 11.02 22.31
CA ALA A 106 -5.30 10.65 22.02
C ALA A 106 -5.93 9.78 23.13
N GLY A 107 -7.22 9.95 23.37
CA GLY A 107 -7.99 9.04 24.20
C GLY A 107 -8.11 7.64 23.60
N PRO A 108 -8.39 6.59 24.42
CA PRO A 108 -8.45 5.22 23.95
C PRO A 108 -9.51 5.00 22.86
N GLY A 109 -10.63 5.71 22.91
CA GLY A 109 -11.67 5.63 21.88
C GLY A 109 -11.19 6.12 20.50
N VAL A 110 -10.48 7.27 20.43
CA VAL A 110 -9.88 7.78 19.18
C VAL A 110 -8.85 6.82 18.64
N ALA A 111 -7.96 6.32 19.50
CA ALA A 111 -6.93 5.38 19.13
C ALA A 111 -7.54 4.06 18.62
N GLY A 112 -8.60 3.58 19.28
CA GLY A 112 -9.35 2.38 18.86
C GLY A 112 -10.00 2.55 17.50
N LEU A 113 -10.62 3.73 17.24
CA LEU A 113 -11.20 4.03 15.93
C LEU A 113 -10.13 4.10 14.84
N ALA A 114 -8.96 4.67 15.15
CA ALA A 114 -7.82 4.69 14.24
C ALA A 114 -7.38 3.29 13.83
N ALA A 115 -7.16 2.43 14.81
CA ALA A 115 -6.80 1.04 14.59
C ALA A 115 -7.88 0.28 13.80
N ALA A 116 -9.16 0.47 14.14
CA ALA A 116 -10.27 -0.13 13.42
C ALA A 116 -10.38 0.36 11.96
N THR A 117 -10.15 1.66 11.72
CA THR A 117 -10.14 2.22 10.37
C THR A 117 -9.07 1.58 9.48
N LEU A 118 -7.87 1.36 10.01
CA LEU A 118 -6.80 0.67 9.29
C LEU A 118 -7.12 -0.82 9.09
N LEU A 119 -7.64 -1.48 10.13
CA LEU A 119 -8.00 -2.90 10.11
C LEU A 119 -8.97 -3.26 8.99
N VAL A 120 -9.95 -2.39 8.71
CA VAL A 120 -10.94 -2.60 7.66
C VAL A 120 -10.55 -1.97 6.31
N ASN A 121 -9.39 -1.33 6.22
CA ASN A 121 -8.94 -0.72 4.98
C ASN A 121 -8.60 -1.82 3.95
N PRO A 122 -9.26 -1.89 2.79
CA PRO A 122 -9.06 -2.98 1.84
C PRO A 122 -7.67 -2.98 1.21
N VAL A 123 -7.07 -1.80 0.99
CA VAL A 123 -5.70 -1.71 0.48
C VAL A 123 -4.72 -2.28 1.51
N TYR A 124 -4.90 -1.93 2.79
CA TYR A 124 -4.05 -2.44 3.85
C TYR A 124 -4.21 -3.95 4.06
N LEU A 125 -5.46 -4.44 4.12
CA LEU A 125 -5.78 -5.85 4.29
C LEU A 125 -5.17 -6.70 3.16
N THR A 126 -5.34 -6.25 1.91
CA THR A 126 -4.83 -6.97 0.75
C THR A 126 -3.31 -6.91 0.66
N MET A 127 -2.69 -5.73 0.91
CA MET A 127 -1.22 -5.62 0.94
C MET A 127 -0.60 -6.48 2.03
N SER A 128 -1.29 -6.68 3.15
CA SER A 128 -0.85 -7.59 4.20
C SER A 128 -0.88 -9.07 3.79
N ALA A 129 -1.59 -9.42 2.70
CA ALA A 129 -1.59 -10.76 2.12
C ALA A 129 -0.61 -10.92 0.95
N THR A 130 0.36 -10.00 0.79
CA THR A 130 1.40 -10.05 -0.25
C THR A 130 2.77 -9.84 0.38
N PHE A 131 3.81 -10.41 -0.22
CA PHE A 131 5.19 -10.13 0.20
C PHE A 131 5.71 -8.86 -0.49
N MET A 132 4.97 -7.74 -0.26
CA MET A 132 5.31 -6.41 -0.76
C MET A 132 5.95 -5.55 0.34
N THR A 133 6.74 -4.57 -0.07
CA THR A 133 7.49 -3.69 0.84
C THR A 133 6.62 -2.75 1.67
N ASP A 134 5.35 -2.58 1.31
CA ASP A 134 4.45 -1.54 1.86
C ASP A 134 4.16 -1.76 3.36
N VAL A 135 3.86 -3.00 3.77
CA VAL A 135 3.43 -3.31 5.13
C VAL A 135 4.58 -3.28 6.15
N PRO A 136 5.77 -3.87 5.89
CA PRO A 136 6.91 -3.72 6.80
C PRO A 136 7.41 -2.28 6.89
N PHE A 137 7.44 -1.54 5.77
CA PHE A 137 7.75 -0.11 5.78
C PHE A 137 6.77 0.68 6.64
N PHE A 138 5.47 0.40 6.50
CA PHE A 138 4.41 1.02 7.29
C PHE A 138 4.61 0.77 8.79
N LEU A 139 4.86 -0.48 9.20
CA LEU A 139 5.09 -0.83 10.61
C LEU A 139 6.28 -0.06 11.17
N LEU A 140 7.45 -0.11 10.52
CA LEU A 140 8.67 0.55 11.00
C LEU A 140 8.51 2.07 11.06
N SER A 141 7.89 2.69 10.05
CA SER A 141 7.60 4.13 10.05
C SER A 141 6.63 4.52 11.15
N THR A 142 5.59 3.71 11.41
CA THR A 142 4.63 3.98 12.50
C THR A 142 5.28 3.82 13.87
N LEU A 143 6.16 2.84 14.05
CA LEU A 143 6.95 2.70 15.28
C LEU A 143 7.92 3.88 15.47
N ALA A 144 8.61 4.32 14.40
CA ALA A 144 9.45 5.52 14.45
C ALA A 144 8.65 6.76 14.85
N LEU A 145 7.45 6.92 14.31
CA LEU A 145 6.52 8.01 14.66
C LEU A 145 6.21 8.06 16.16
N ILE A 146 6.07 6.91 16.83
CA ILE A 146 5.85 6.84 18.30
C ILE A 146 7.05 7.45 19.05
N PHE A 147 8.27 7.12 18.65
CA PHE A 147 9.47 7.58 19.34
C PHE A 147 9.80 9.03 19.01
N TYR A 148 9.50 9.52 17.80
CA TYR A 148 9.53 10.95 17.48
C TYR A 148 8.52 11.73 18.33
N ALA A 149 7.30 11.21 18.51
CA ALA A 149 6.31 11.83 19.41
C ALA A 149 6.82 11.95 20.84
N ARG A 150 7.44 10.87 21.37
CA ARG A 150 8.07 10.90 22.71
C ARG A 150 9.19 11.92 22.80
N ALA A 151 10.05 12.01 21.78
CA ALA A 151 11.13 12.99 21.74
C ALA A 151 10.62 14.43 21.61
N LEU A 152 9.50 14.66 20.93
CA LEU A 152 8.82 15.95 20.87
C LEU A 152 8.22 16.35 22.24
N GLU A 153 7.77 15.41 23.06
CA GLU A 153 7.28 15.71 24.41
C GLU A 153 8.44 15.89 25.41
N ALA A 154 9.39 14.97 25.41
CA ALA A 154 10.56 14.97 26.31
C ALA A 154 11.83 14.66 25.52
N PRO A 155 12.60 15.67 25.06
CA PRO A 155 13.79 15.46 24.24
C PRO A 155 14.83 14.60 24.95
N SER A 156 15.07 13.41 24.42
CA SER A 156 16.07 12.48 24.95
C SER A 156 16.80 11.74 23.82
N TRP A 157 18.09 11.51 23.99
CA TRP A 157 18.90 10.75 23.06
C TRP A 157 18.39 9.31 22.87
N GLY A 158 17.83 8.68 23.92
CA GLY A 158 17.28 7.33 23.84
C GLY A 158 16.08 7.25 22.88
N SER A 159 15.10 8.17 23.00
CA SER A 159 13.96 8.21 22.08
C SER A 159 14.39 8.53 20.66
N VAL A 160 15.32 9.49 20.47
CA VAL A 160 15.85 9.87 19.16
C VAL A 160 16.63 8.71 18.53
N ALA A 161 17.48 8.02 19.29
CA ALA A 161 18.23 6.87 18.77
C ALA A 161 17.32 5.74 18.28
N ILE A 162 16.28 5.38 19.05
CA ILE A 162 15.32 4.35 18.65
C ILE A 162 14.54 4.81 17.40
N ALA A 163 14.06 6.07 17.35
CA ALA A 163 13.38 6.62 16.19
C ALA A 163 14.28 6.59 14.94
N THR A 164 15.56 6.94 15.10
CA THR A 164 16.56 6.90 14.02
C THR A 164 16.80 5.48 13.52
N ALA A 165 17.00 4.51 14.43
CA ALA A 165 17.22 3.12 14.07
C ALA A 165 16.01 2.52 13.31
N LEU A 166 14.78 2.84 13.76
CA LEU A 166 13.56 2.40 13.08
C LEU A 166 13.40 3.08 11.71
N SER A 167 13.76 4.38 11.60
CA SER A 167 13.74 5.09 10.32
C SER A 167 14.80 4.56 9.35
N ALA A 168 15.99 4.21 9.84
CA ALA A 168 17.03 3.57 9.04
C ALA A 168 16.58 2.17 8.58
N ALA A 169 16.04 1.34 9.47
CA ALA A 169 15.47 0.05 9.08
C ALA A 169 14.35 0.19 8.03
N ALA A 170 13.52 1.24 8.13
CA ALA A 170 12.54 1.57 7.10
C ALA A 170 13.22 2.05 5.80
N GLY A 171 14.34 2.79 5.89
CA GLY A 171 15.16 3.26 4.75
C GLY A 171 15.77 2.12 3.96
N ALA A 172 16.23 1.08 4.63
CA ALA A 172 16.70 -0.16 4.01
C ALA A 172 15.58 -0.89 3.22
N ILE A 173 14.30 -0.55 3.45
CA ILE A 173 13.15 -1.05 2.69
C ILE A 173 12.75 -0.07 1.59
N ARG A 174 12.54 1.23 1.93
CA ARG A 174 12.04 2.24 0.99
C ARG A 174 12.57 3.65 1.31
N GLN A 175 12.92 4.40 0.27
CA GLN A 175 13.49 5.76 0.37
C GLN A 175 12.63 6.78 1.14
N PRO A 176 11.26 6.75 1.12
CA PRO A 176 10.44 7.71 1.87
C PRO A 176 10.63 7.69 3.40
N ALA A 177 11.45 6.79 3.94
CA ALA A 177 11.81 6.76 5.37
C ALA A 177 12.44 8.07 5.88
N LEU A 178 13.05 8.88 4.99
CA LEU A 178 13.64 10.18 5.35
C LEU A 178 12.59 11.24 5.76
N ILE A 179 11.33 11.04 5.42
CA ILE A 179 10.27 12.05 5.60
C ILE A 179 10.02 12.34 7.08
N LEU A 180 9.97 11.31 7.93
CA LEU A 180 9.78 11.51 9.37
C LEU A 180 10.95 12.26 10.03
N PRO A 181 12.22 11.87 9.81
CA PRO A 181 13.37 12.68 10.23
C PRO A 181 13.32 14.12 9.75
N ALA A 182 12.97 14.37 8.47
CA ALA A 182 12.86 15.72 7.92
C ALA A 182 11.79 16.57 8.63
N GLY A 183 10.62 16.01 8.88
CA GLY A 183 9.57 16.69 9.67
C GLY A 183 10.00 16.98 11.10
N PHE A 184 10.78 16.06 11.71
CA PHE A 184 11.28 16.19 13.07
C PHE A 184 12.31 17.32 13.22
N VAL A 185 13.15 17.56 12.19
CA VAL A 185 14.11 18.69 12.16
C VAL A 185 13.38 20.03 12.39
N VAL A 186 12.20 20.18 11.85
CA VAL A 186 11.38 21.41 11.99
C VAL A 186 10.60 21.43 13.30
N ALA A 187 9.98 20.32 13.66
CA ALA A 187 9.04 20.26 14.76
C ALA A 187 9.72 20.37 16.15
N LEU A 188 10.90 19.79 16.33
CA LEU A 188 11.57 19.77 17.63
C LEU A 188 12.00 21.18 18.09
N PRO A 189 12.68 22.00 17.24
CA PRO A 189 12.96 23.40 17.58
C PRO A 189 11.71 24.27 17.77
N LEU A 190 10.65 24.02 17.00
CA LEU A 190 9.38 24.74 17.16
C LEU A 190 8.77 24.51 18.55
N ARG A 191 8.93 23.29 19.10
CA ARG A 191 8.43 22.92 20.43
C ARG A 191 9.25 23.49 21.58
N HIS A 192 10.60 23.36 21.51
CA HIS A 192 11.51 23.58 22.63
C HIS A 192 12.38 24.83 22.49
N GLY A 193 12.34 25.51 21.35
CA GLY A 193 13.31 26.53 20.99
C GLY A 193 14.57 25.91 20.37
N LEU A 194 15.49 26.75 19.90
CA LEU A 194 16.71 26.33 19.25
C LEU A 194 17.90 26.59 20.16
N ASP A 195 18.49 25.52 20.68
CA ASP A 195 19.80 25.49 21.31
C ASP A 195 20.66 24.40 20.67
N ARG A 196 21.93 24.30 21.07
CA ARG A 196 22.90 23.34 20.50
C ARG A 196 22.44 21.88 20.69
N ARG A 197 21.83 21.55 21.83
CA ARG A 197 21.34 20.20 22.13
C ARG A 197 20.12 19.85 21.28
N ILE A 198 19.15 20.76 21.21
CA ILE A 198 17.94 20.60 20.40
C ILE A 198 18.30 20.52 18.92
N ALA A 199 19.24 21.37 18.43
CA ALA A 199 19.73 21.32 17.06
C ALA A 199 20.37 19.96 16.74
N ALA A 200 21.21 19.43 17.63
CA ALA A 200 21.83 18.12 17.46
C ALA A 200 20.79 16.99 17.46
N LEU A 201 19.86 16.96 18.43
CA LEU A 201 18.79 15.96 18.51
C LEU A 201 17.90 15.99 17.25
N ALA A 202 17.64 17.16 16.69
CA ALA A 202 16.81 17.33 15.50
C ALA A 202 17.55 16.87 14.22
N ALA A 203 18.84 17.24 14.07
CA ALA A 203 19.61 17.01 12.85
C ALA A 203 20.12 15.57 12.71
N VAL A 204 20.50 14.91 13.81
CA VAL A 204 21.13 13.57 13.78
C VAL A 204 20.29 12.51 13.07
N PRO A 205 18.98 12.37 13.31
CA PRO A 205 18.16 11.40 12.59
C PRO A 205 18.15 11.63 11.07
N PHE A 206 18.03 12.89 10.67
CA PHE A 206 18.02 13.26 9.26
C PHE A 206 19.37 12.98 8.59
N ALA A 207 20.48 13.30 9.27
CA ALA A 207 21.81 13.06 8.75
C ALA A 207 22.11 11.55 8.62
N ILE A 208 21.77 10.74 9.62
CA ILE A 208 22.02 9.30 9.61
C ILE A 208 21.21 8.60 8.53
N VAL A 209 19.89 8.82 8.48
CA VAL A 209 19.00 8.19 7.48
C VAL A 209 19.33 8.73 6.08
N GLY A 210 19.65 10.01 5.95
CA GLY A 210 20.07 10.60 4.68
C GLY A 210 21.40 10.01 4.19
N ALA A 211 22.38 9.82 5.07
CA ALA A 211 23.64 9.19 4.73
C ALA A 211 23.47 7.71 4.31
N GLU A 212 22.61 6.96 5.00
CA GLU A 212 22.26 5.58 4.61
C GLU A 212 21.66 5.52 3.21
N LEU A 213 20.64 6.35 2.94
CA LEU A 213 19.97 6.40 1.64
C LEU A 213 20.88 6.87 0.50
N ALA A 214 21.92 7.63 0.79
CA ALA A 214 22.95 8.01 -0.17
C ALA A 214 24.01 6.92 -0.34
N ALA A 215 24.48 6.30 0.75
CA ALA A 215 25.55 5.32 0.73
C ALA A 215 25.15 3.99 0.10
N LEU A 216 23.91 3.54 0.34
CA LEU A 216 23.45 2.23 -0.10
C LEU A 216 23.44 2.08 -1.64
N PRO A 217 22.87 3.01 -2.44
CA PRO A 217 22.96 2.92 -3.90
C PRO A 217 24.39 3.07 -4.42
N ILE A 218 25.24 3.90 -3.80
CA ILE A 218 26.65 4.04 -4.18
C ILE A 218 27.39 2.71 -3.99
N ALA A 219 27.17 2.02 -2.86
CA ALA A 219 27.77 0.73 -2.61
C ALA A 219 27.29 -0.35 -3.59
N LEU A 220 26.01 -0.33 -3.95
CA LEU A 220 25.44 -1.25 -4.94
C LEU A 220 25.95 -0.96 -6.36
N GLU A 221 26.10 0.30 -6.73
CA GLU A 221 26.68 0.72 -8.01
C GLU A 221 28.14 0.27 -8.13
N ALA A 222 28.94 0.51 -7.09
CA ALA A 222 30.33 0.03 -7.02
C ALA A 222 30.44 -1.50 -7.10
N ALA A 223 29.44 -2.23 -6.63
CA ALA A 223 29.35 -3.68 -6.73
C ALA A 223 28.74 -4.17 -8.08
N GLY A 224 28.35 -3.28 -8.98
CA GLY A 224 27.66 -3.61 -10.25
C GLY A 224 26.27 -4.22 -10.05
N ARG A 225 25.58 -3.86 -8.97
CA ARG A 225 24.28 -4.43 -8.56
C ARG A 225 23.15 -3.43 -8.44
N LEU A 226 23.41 -2.15 -8.78
CA LEU A 226 22.35 -1.14 -8.77
C LEU A 226 21.38 -1.41 -9.92
N PRO A 227 20.06 -1.58 -9.65
CA PRO A 227 19.10 -1.85 -10.71
C PRO A 227 18.98 -0.65 -11.66
N ARG A 228 18.78 -0.93 -12.96
CA ARG A 228 18.64 0.11 -14.01
C ARG A 228 17.54 1.11 -13.71
N ASP A 229 16.41 0.64 -13.18
CA ASP A 229 15.22 1.45 -12.93
C ASP A 229 15.21 2.07 -11.51
N TYR A 230 16.35 1.98 -10.78
CA TYR A 230 16.48 2.62 -9.47
C TYR A 230 16.13 4.11 -9.52
N ASN A 231 15.28 4.54 -8.59
CA ASN A 231 14.80 5.93 -8.47
C ASN A 231 14.14 6.51 -9.76
N LEU A 232 13.64 5.66 -10.65
CA LEU A 232 12.98 6.12 -11.87
C LEU A 232 11.88 7.18 -11.60
N PRO A 233 10.96 7.01 -10.63
CA PRO A 233 9.93 8.01 -10.34
C PRO A 233 10.52 9.36 -9.91
N LEU A 234 11.62 9.36 -9.14
CA LEU A 234 12.28 10.59 -8.72
C LEU A 234 12.98 11.29 -9.91
N ARG A 235 13.63 10.52 -10.78
CA ARG A 235 14.28 11.05 -11.99
C ARG A 235 13.25 11.69 -12.94
N GLU A 236 12.11 11.04 -13.14
CA GLU A 236 11.00 11.59 -13.94
C GLU A 236 10.42 12.85 -13.31
N MET A 237 10.16 12.83 -12.00
CA MET A 237 9.70 14.01 -11.28
C MET A 237 10.64 15.21 -11.47
N MET A 238 11.95 14.99 -11.30
CA MET A 238 12.94 16.05 -11.44
C MET A 238 13.04 16.56 -12.89
N ARG A 239 12.86 15.70 -13.88
CA ARG A 239 12.80 16.10 -15.30
C ARG A 239 11.62 17.05 -15.55
N HIS A 240 10.43 16.69 -15.11
CA HIS A 240 9.23 17.51 -15.28
C HIS A 240 9.25 18.80 -14.46
N LEU A 241 9.86 18.80 -13.26
CA LEU A 241 10.03 20.02 -12.47
C LEU A 241 10.98 21.03 -13.16
N ARG A 242 11.97 20.55 -13.94
CA ARG A 242 12.88 21.40 -14.71
C ARG A 242 12.24 21.97 -15.99
N ALA A 243 11.29 21.23 -16.57
CA ALA A 243 10.59 21.61 -17.80
C ALA A 243 9.11 21.20 -17.68
N PRO A 244 8.30 21.94 -16.88
CA PRO A 244 6.90 21.60 -16.68
C PRO A 244 6.10 21.88 -17.97
N ASP A 245 5.29 20.92 -18.38
CA ASP A 245 4.33 21.05 -19.47
C ASP A 245 2.89 20.95 -18.98
N VAL A 246 1.93 21.35 -19.82
CA VAL A 246 0.51 21.38 -19.48
C VAL A 246 -0.03 19.96 -19.24
N GLU A 247 0.48 18.98 -19.95
CA GLU A 247 0.05 17.59 -19.80
C GLU A 247 0.45 17.06 -18.42
N TRP A 248 1.70 17.25 -18.02
CA TRP A 248 2.18 16.86 -16.70
C TRP A 248 1.44 17.58 -15.57
N LEU A 249 1.16 18.89 -15.71
CA LEU A 249 0.36 19.64 -14.73
C LEU A 249 -1.06 19.06 -14.62
N SER A 250 -1.69 18.72 -15.76
CA SER A 250 -3.01 18.06 -15.78
C SER A 250 -2.99 16.70 -15.09
N PHE A 251 -1.96 15.87 -15.36
CA PHE A 251 -1.78 14.59 -14.69
C PHE A 251 -1.54 14.75 -13.19
N SER A 252 -0.73 15.73 -12.78
CA SER A 252 -0.46 16.02 -11.37
C SER A 252 -1.74 16.46 -10.64
N ALA A 253 -2.56 17.30 -11.25
CA ALA A 253 -3.87 17.68 -10.71
C ALA A 253 -4.79 16.47 -10.55
N LYS A 254 -4.88 15.60 -11.57
CA LYS A 254 -5.67 14.36 -11.50
C LYS A 254 -5.18 13.43 -10.39
N ARG A 255 -3.86 13.27 -10.23
CA ARG A 255 -3.27 12.49 -9.12
C ARG A 255 -3.63 13.09 -7.76
N GLY A 256 -3.53 14.42 -7.62
CA GLY A 256 -3.93 15.12 -6.39
C GLY A 256 -5.39 14.86 -6.03
N LEU A 257 -6.31 14.92 -7.00
CA LEU A 257 -7.73 14.58 -6.80
C LEU A 257 -7.91 13.13 -6.41
N ASN A 258 -7.19 12.21 -7.04
CA ASN A 258 -7.25 10.78 -6.73
C ASN A 258 -6.71 10.46 -5.33
N ILE A 259 -5.60 11.11 -4.92
CA ILE A 259 -5.08 11.05 -3.55
C ILE A 259 -6.14 11.56 -2.56
N GLY A 260 -6.76 12.72 -2.85
CA GLY A 260 -7.84 13.25 -2.04
C GLY A 260 -9.01 12.28 -1.89
N PHE A 261 -9.43 11.65 -2.97
CA PHE A 261 -10.46 10.61 -2.94
C PHE A 261 -10.12 9.48 -1.97
N HIS A 262 -8.94 8.89 -2.11
CA HIS A 262 -8.54 7.77 -1.25
C HIS A 262 -8.40 8.17 0.21
N LEU A 263 -7.79 9.34 0.49
CA LEU A 263 -7.68 9.85 1.85
C LEU A 263 -9.05 10.16 2.48
N GLY A 264 -9.97 10.73 1.70
CA GLY A 264 -11.33 10.98 2.14
C GLY A 264 -12.04 9.69 2.55
N TRP A 265 -11.89 8.66 1.74
CA TRP A 265 -12.48 7.37 2.03
C TRP A 265 -11.81 6.65 3.21
N PHE A 266 -10.47 6.67 3.28
CA PHE A 266 -9.72 6.08 4.40
C PHE A 266 -10.04 6.74 5.74
N LEU A 267 -10.39 8.03 5.74
CA LEU A 267 -10.63 8.82 6.94
C LEU A 267 -12.11 9.10 7.22
N LEU A 268 -13.01 8.51 6.43
CA LEU A 268 -14.45 8.69 6.59
C LEU A 268 -14.94 8.46 8.04
N PRO A 269 -14.52 7.40 8.77
CA PRO A 269 -14.95 7.21 10.15
C PRO A 269 -14.54 8.35 11.08
N PHE A 270 -13.41 9.02 10.80
CA PHE A 270 -12.95 10.18 11.59
C PHE A 270 -13.75 11.44 11.32
N ALA A 271 -14.15 11.66 10.07
CA ALA A 271 -14.95 12.81 9.69
C ALA A 271 -16.27 12.89 10.49
N LEU A 272 -16.84 11.74 10.85
CA LEU A 272 -18.06 11.67 11.66
C LEU A 272 -17.88 12.18 13.10
N LEU A 273 -16.66 12.18 13.63
CA LEU A 273 -16.34 12.66 14.98
C LEU A 273 -16.06 14.17 15.00
N VAL A 274 -15.82 14.77 13.85
CA VAL A 274 -15.43 16.18 13.74
C VAL A 274 -16.65 17.08 13.92
N PRO A 275 -16.66 18.03 14.89
CA PRO A 275 -17.75 18.99 15.03
C PRO A 275 -17.66 20.07 13.95
N LEU A 276 -18.73 20.26 13.19
CA LEU A 276 -18.79 21.25 12.09
C LEU A 276 -19.24 22.64 12.53
N ARG A 277 -19.02 23.01 13.80
CA ARG A 277 -19.50 24.31 14.33
C ARG A 277 -18.79 25.53 13.74
N ARG A 278 -17.49 25.39 13.41
CA ARG A 278 -16.67 26.44 12.79
C ARG A 278 -16.30 26.02 11.38
N GLY A 279 -16.28 26.95 10.45
CA GLY A 279 -15.90 26.67 9.06
C GLY A 279 -16.96 25.90 8.24
N LEU A 280 -18.22 25.82 8.69
CA LEU A 280 -19.28 25.12 7.96
C LEU A 280 -19.48 25.70 6.56
N GLN A 281 -19.51 27.02 6.41
CA GLN A 281 -19.64 27.68 5.11
C GLN A 281 -18.46 27.34 4.19
N THR A 282 -17.23 27.45 4.69
CA THR A 282 -16.02 27.09 3.93
C THR A 282 -16.06 25.62 3.50
N THR A 283 -16.43 24.72 4.40
CA THR A 283 -16.60 23.28 4.09
C THR A 283 -17.66 23.08 3.02
N ALA A 284 -18.80 23.76 3.11
CA ALA A 284 -19.89 23.66 2.13
C ALA A 284 -19.44 24.18 0.74
N ILE A 285 -18.71 25.30 0.69
CA ILE A 285 -18.15 25.83 -0.56
C ILE A 285 -17.18 24.84 -1.20
N PHE A 286 -16.21 24.31 -0.44
CA PHE A 286 -15.26 23.32 -0.96
C PHE A 286 -15.96 22.06 -1.45
N SER A 287 -16.95 21.56 -0.70
CA SER A 287 -17.75 20.40 -1.09
C SER A 287 -18.54 20.66 -2.38
N ALA A 288 -19.12 21.85 -2.51
CA ALA A 288 -19.86 22.25 -3.71
C ALA A 288 -18.94 22.37 -4.93
N LEU A 289 -17.73 22.95 -4.77
CA LEU A 289 -16.74 23.04 -5.84
C LEU A 289 -16.29 21.66 -6.31
N ILE A 290 -16.04 20.72 -5.40
CA ILE A 290 -15.72 19.33 -5.73
C ILE A 290 -16.89 18.68 -6.48
N GLY A 291 -18.11 18.83 -6.00
CA GLY A 291 -19.32 18.33 -6.65
C GLY A 291 -19.51 18.86 -8.07
N LEU A 292 -19.34 20.18 -8.24
CA LEU A 292 -19.40 20.85 -9.54
C LEU A 292 -18.31 20.34 -10.50
N ALA A 293 -17.08 20.15 -10.01
CA ALA A 293 -15.98 19.62 -10.81
C ALA A 293 -16.27 18.18 -11.29
N VAL A 294 -16.83 17.33 -10.43
CA VAL A 294 -17.25 15.96 -10.78
C VAL A 294 -18.37 15.98 -11.81
N LEU A 295 -19.39 16.82 -11.61
CA LEU A 295 -20.51 16.96 -12.55
C LEU A 295 -20.07 17.52 -13.91
N ALA A 296 -19.22 18.56 -13.92
CA ALA A 296 -18.75 19.19 -15.15
C ALA A 296 -17.83 18.28 -15.97
N THR A 297 -17.04 17.44 -15.31
CA THR A 297 -16.09 16.54 -15.98
C THR A 297 -16.65 15.16 -16.27
N GLY A 298 -17.76 14.76 -15.63
CA GLY A 298 -18.30 13.39 -15.65
C GLY A 298 -17.33 12.33 -15.07
N LYS A 299 -16.20 12.76 -14.49
CA LYS A 299 -15.15 11.86 -14.00
C LYS A 299 -15.38 11.52 -12.54
N VAL A 300 -15.34 10.24 -12.26
CA VAL A 300 -15.42 9.69 -10.91
C VAL A 300 -14.13 8.96 -10.58
N ALA A 301 -13.72 8.99 -9.31
CA ALA A 301 -12.58 8.21 -8.82
C ALA A 301 -13.02 6.77 -8.50
N PRO A 302 -12.08 5.82 -8.42
CA PRO A 302 -10.65 5.98 -8.64
C PRO A 302 -10.24 6.00 -10.12
N TRP A 303 -9.11 6.63 -10.42
CA TRP A 303 -8.52 6.61 -11.75
C TRP A 303 -7.22 5.81 -11.75
N GLY A 304 -7.02 4.98 -12.78
CA GLY A 304 -5.76 4.26 -13.01
C GLY A 304 -5.25 3.52 -11.78
N SER A 305 -4.06 3.09 -11.75
CA SER A 305 -3.26 2.41 -10.72
C SER A 305 -3.83 2.33 -9.28
N SER A 306 -5.05 1.82 -9.13
CA SER A 306 -5.77 1.71 -7.88
C SER A 306 -6.07 0.25 -7.56
N LEU A 307 -5.47 -0.25 -6.49
CA LEU A 307 -5.76 -1.61 -6.00
C LEU A 307 -7.21 -1.76 -5.56
N LEU A 308 -7.79 -0.71 -5.00
CA LEU A 308 -9.21 -0.69 -4.65
C LEU A 308 -10.10 -1.01 -5.85
N TYR A 309 -9.75 -0.48 -7.02
CA TYR A 309 -10.45 -0.71 -8.26
C TYR A 309 -10.19 -2.13 -8.80
N ASP A 310 -8.96 -2.60 -8.72
CA ASP A 310 -8.51 -3.86 -9.31
C ASP A 310 -8.90 -5.09 -8.49
N PHE A 311 -9.13 -4.94 -7.17
CA PHE A 311 -9.46 -6.06 -6.27
C PHE A 311 -10.96 -6.35 -6.13
N GLY A 312 -11.72 -6.24 -7.19
CA GLY A 312 -13.08 -6.74 -7.26
C GLY A 312 -14.17 -5.70 -7.07
N LEU A 313 -13.88 -4.47 -6.60
CA LEU A 313 -14.88 -3.40 -6.58
C LEU A 313 -15.02 -2.72 -7.94
N GLY A 314 -13.99 -2.72 -8.76
CA GLY A 314 -13.97 -2.06 -10.06
C GLY A 314 -13.48 -2.89 -11.22
N GLY A 315 -12.90 -4.06 -11.01
CA GLY A 315 -12.35 -4.90 -12.09
C GLY A 315 -11.35 -5.93 -11.62
N VAL A 316 -10.52 -6.36 -12.53
CA VAL A 316 -9.46 -7.35 -12.37
C VAL A 316 -8.14 -6.62 -12.17
N SER A 317 -7.11 -7.33 -11.70
CA SER A 317 -5.75 -6.81 -11.64
C SER A 317 -5.36 -6.14 -12.96
N LEU A 318 -4.78 -4.93 -12.85
CA LEU A 318 -4.34 -4.13 -13.99
C LEU A 318 -3.41 -4.92 -14.91
N TYR A 319 -2.52 -5.71 -14.34
CA TYR A 319 -1.54 -6.48 -15.09
C TYR A 319 -2.19 -7.61 -15.89
N ASP A 320 -3.16 -8.31 -15.30
CA ASP A 320 -3.85 -9.40 -15.97
C ASP A 320 -4.71 -8.91 -17.13
N VAL A 321 -5.42 -7.81 -16.95
CA VAL A 321 -6.22 -7.19 -18.02
C VAL A 321 -5.32 -6.72 -19.16
N ALA A 322 -4.21 -6.05 -18.86
CA ALA A 322 -3.30 -5.54 -19.87
C ALA A 322 -2.62 -6.65 -20.68
N VAL A 323 -2.27 -7.76 -20.04
CA VAL A 323 -1.54 -8.86 -20.69
C VAL A 323 -2.49 -9.83 -21.38
N LEU A 324 -3.61 -10.18 -20.74
CA LEU A 324 -4.52 -11.20 -21.27
C LEU A 324 -5.52 -10.63 -22.28
N GLY A 325 -5.65 -9.30 -22.41
CA GLY A 325 -6.56 -8.65 -23.37
C GLY A 325 -8.02 -9.06 -23.16
N LEU A 326 -8.41 -9.35 -21.92
CA LEU A 326 -9.66 -10.03 -21.62
C LEU A 326 -10.84 -9.09 -21.52
N PRO A 327 -12.07 -9.60 -21.76
CA PRO A 327 -13.28 -8.88 -21.38
C PRO A 327 -13.25 -8.61 -19.87
N HIS A 328 -13.49 -7.35 -19.50
CA HIS A 328 -13.50 -6.94 -18.12
C HIS A 328 -14.57 -7.68 -17.32
N LEU A 329 -14.22 -8.10 -16.11
CA LEU A 329 -15.21 -8.56 -15.14
C LEU A 329 -16.24 -7.45 -14.87
N PRO A 330 -17.46 -7.80 -14.42
CA PRO A 330 -18.46 -6.81 -14.04
C PRO A 330 -17.86 -5.81 -13.04
N ARG A 331 -18.00 -4.54 -13.35
CA ARG A 331 -17.53 -3.43 -12.52
C ARG A 331 -18.69 -2.84 -11.73
N ALA A 332 -18.38 -2.23 -10.59
CA ALA A 332 -19.37 -1.41 -9.92
C ALA A 332 -19.87 -0.30 -10.88
N PRO A 333 -21.18 0.02 -10.89
CA PRO A 333 -21.75 0.99 -11.83
C PRO A 333 -21.20 2.40 -11.57
N TRP A 334 -21.23 3.25 -12.59
CA TRP A 334 -20.78 4.64 -12.49
C TRP A 334 -21.44 5.39 -11.33
N SER A 335 -22.72 5.16 -11.07
CA SER A 335 -23.46 5.78 -9.97
C SER A 335 -22.87 5.45 -8.59
N PHE A 336 -22.38 4.22 -8.39
CA PHE A 336 -21.68 3.83 -7.16
C PHE A 336 -20.41 4.67 -6.96
N TRP A 337 -19.56 4.74 -7.99
CA TRP A 337 -18.32 5.53 -7.93
C TRP A 337 -18.59 7.03 -7.80
N PHE A 338 -19.68 7.54 -8.42
CA PHE A 338 -20.11 8.92 -8.26
C PHE A 338 -20.42 9.25 -6.80
N VAL A 339 -21.27 8.45 -6.15
CA VAL A 339 -21.62 8.65 -4.73
C VAL A 339 -20.38 8.58 -3.85
N PHE A 340 -19.51 7.60 -4.10
CA PHE A 340 -18.25 7.46 -3.35
C PHE A 340 -17.33 8.66 -3.55
N THR A 341 -17.20 9.17 -4.75
CA THR A 341 -16.36 10.34 -5.06
C THR A 341 -16.86 11.58 -4.34
N ILE A 342 -18.17 11.83 -4.38
CA ILE A 342 -18.78 12.96 -3.68
C ILE A 342 -18.60 12.82 -2.15
N ALA A 343 -18.90 11.66 -1.59
CA ALA A 343 -18.74 11.43 -0.16
C ALA A 343 -17.28 11.64 0.30
N SER A 344 -16.31 11.10 -0.43
CA SER A 344 -14.88 11.29 -0.17
C SER A 344 -14.46 12.76 -0.28
N GLY A 345 -14.96 13.48 -1.30
CA GLY A 345 -14.71 14.90 -1.47
C GLY A 345 -15.23 15.73 -0.30
N ILE A 346 -16.42 15.44 0.20
CA ILE A 346 -16.98 16.08 1.40
C ILE A 346 -16.10 15.83 2.62
N VAL A 347 -15.65 14.58 2.82
CA VAL A 347 -14.76 14.23 3.93
C VAL A 347 -13.45 15.01 3.85
N VAL A 348 -12.82 15.07 2.67
CA VAL A 348 -11.59 15.85 2.47
C VAL A 348 -11.82 17.31 2.79
N ALA A 349 -12.92 17.91 2.30
CA ALA A 349 -13.27 19.30 2.62
C ALA A 349 -13.41 19.54 4.13
N ILE A 350 -14.12 18.65 4.83
CA ILE A 350 -14.25 18.68 6.30
C ILE A 350 -12.87 18.66 6.96
N LEU A 351 -12.04 17.69 6.60
CA LEU A 351 -10.76 17.48 7.26
C LEU A 351 -9.79 18.62 6.98
N VAL A 352 -9.67 19.08 5.73
CA VAL A 352 -8.78 20.17 5.36
C VAL A 352 -9.15 21.47 6.08
N VAL A 353 -10.45 21.85 6.06
CA VAL A 353 -10.92 23.08 6.72
C VAL A 353 -10.71 22.99 8.23
N GLN A 354 -11.11 21.88 8.85
CA GLN A 354 -11.01 21.73 10.30
C GLN A 354 -9.56 21.62 10.78
N TRP A 355 -8.69 20.97 10.01
CA TRP A 355 -7.27 20.89 10.33
C TRP A 355 -6.57 22.24 10.15
N GLY A 356 -6.92 22.98 9.10
CA GLY A 356 -6.42 24.36 8.90
C GLY A 356 -6.82 25.28 10.06
N LEU A 357 -8.08 25.24 10.49
CA LEU A 357 -8.55 26.01 11.65
C LEU A 357 -7.84 25.60 12.94
N THR A 358 -7.65 24.31 13.18
CA THR A 358 -6.97 23.80 14.38
C THR A 358 -5.51 24.26 14.43
N LEU A 359 -4.82 24.21 13.31
CA LEU A 359 -3.44 24.67 13.22
C LEU A 359 -3.36 26.20 13.39
N GLY A 360 -4.27 26.93 12.75
CA GLY A 360 -4.38 28.39 12.90
C GLY A 360 -4.62 28.79 14.36
N ASP A 361 -5.55 28.13 15.06
CA ASP A 361 -5.81 28.37 16.48
C ASP A 361 -4.58 28.04 17.34
N ALA A 362 -3.84 26.97 17.04
CA ALA A 362 -2.63 26.61 17.75
C ALA A 362 -1.52 27.66 17.59
N PHE A 363 -1.34 28.20 16.38
CA PHE A 363 -0.40 29.29 16.13
C PHE A 363 -0.82 30.59 16.82
N ALA A 364 -2.08 30.96 16.68
CA ALA A 364 -2.62 32.19 17.31
C ALA A 364 -2.59 32.13 18.85
N GLY A 365 -2.93 30.95 19.40
CA GLY A 365 -2.92 30.71 20.86
C GLY A 365 -1.54 30.46 21.45
N ARG A 366 -0.48 30.42 20.63
CA ARG A 366 0.90 30.13 21.03
C ARG A 366 1.05 28.80 21.76
N ASP A 367 0.19 27.81 21.47
CA ASP A 367 0.33 26.45 21.96
C ASP A 367 1.45 25.73 21.18
N ARG A 368 2.68 25.88 21.66
CA ARG A 368 3.88 25.28 21.04
C ARG A 368 3.76 23.77 20.88
N ARG A 369 3.05 23.09 21.80
CA ARG A 369 2.86 21.64 21.72
C ARG A 369 1.97 21.28 20.53
N ALA A 370 0.78 21.86 20.45
CA ALA A 370 -0.16 21.58 19.36
C ALA A 370 0.44 22.00 18.01
N CYS A 371 1.15 23.16 17.94
CA CYS A 371 1.87 23.59 16.75
C CYS A 371 2.91 22.56 16.30
N ALA A 372 3.81 22.15 17.18
CA ALA A 372 4.91 21.25 16.82
C ALA A 372 4.40 19.88 16.36
N LEU A 373 3.44 19.29 17.08
CA LEU A 373 2.84 18.01 16.73
C LEU A 373 2.03 18.12 15.42
N GLY A 374 1.28 19.19 15.24
CA GLY A 374 0.51 19.43 14.02
C GLY A 374 1.41 19.64 12.81
N VAL A 375 2.45 20.47 12.93
CA VAL A 375 3.45 20.71 11.88
C VAL A 375 4.17 19.40 11.53
N PHE A 376 4.60 18.62 12.52
CA PHE A 376 5.24 17.34 12.29
C PHE A 376 4.36 16.38 11.46
N ALA A 377 3.11 16.20 11.90
CA ALA A 377 2.16 15.31 11.23
C ALA A 377 1.85 15.76 9.79
N LEU A 378 1.65 17.07 9.59
CA LEU A 378 1.34 17.65 8.28
C LEU A 378 2.55 17.62 7.33
N LEU A 379 3.76 17.93 7.82
CA LEU A 379 4.99 17.83 7.03
C LEU A 379 5.24 16.37 6.60
N ALA A 380 5.01 15.41 7.50
CA ALA A 380 5.11 14.00 7.18
C ALA A 380 4.07 13.60 6.11
N ALA A 381 2.80 13.97 6.29
CA ALA A 381 1.76 13.70 5.31
C ALA A 381 2.07 14.34 3.94
N ALA A 382 2.49 15.61 3.92
CA ALA A 382 2.86 16.32 2.71
C ALA A 382 4.10 15.72 2.04
N GLY A 383 5.11 15.33 2.83
CA GLY A 383 6.32 14.67 2.33
C GLY A 383 6.01 13.33 1.65
N TYR A 384 5.10 12.54 2.22
CA TYR A 384 4.66 11.29 1.57
C TYR A 384 3.81 11.54 0.33
N THR A 385 2.88 12.51 0.35
CA THR A 385 1.95 12.76 -0.76
C THR A 385 2.55 13.58 -1.89
N GLY A 386 3.45 14.52 -1.61
CA GLY A 386 4.05 15.43 -2.61
C GLY A 386 4.67 14.69 -3.80
N PRO A 387 5.60 13.75 -3.60
CA PRO A 387 6.16 12.96 -4.68
C PRO A 387 5.10 12.19 -5.48
N MET A 388 4.03 11.71 -4.85
CA MET A 388 2.95 10.99 -5.53
C MET A 388 2.13 11.90 -6.45
N VAL A 389 1.92 13.16 -6.05
CA VAL A 389 1.26 14.16 -6.92
C VAL A 389 2.11 14.44 -8.15
N LEU A 390 3.41 14.57 -7.97
CA LEU A 390 4.35 15.04 -8.99
C LEU A 390 4.92 13.92 -9.87
N SER A 391 4.79 12.66 -9.45
CA SER A 391 5.35 11.50 -10.15
C SER A 391 4.32 10.37 -10.25
N TRP A 392 4.69 9.18 -9.79
CA TRP A 392 3.84 7.99 -9.85
C TRP A 392 2.97 7.86 -8.61
N PHE A 393 1.73 7.45 -8.80
CA PHE A 393 0.76 7.23 -7.74
C PHE A 393 0.18 5.82 -7.81
N TYR A 394 0.23 5.15 -6.66
CA TYR A 394 -0.58 3.97 -6.35
C TYR A 394 -1.24 4.21 -4.99
N ASP A 395 -2.49 3.78 -4.82
CA ASP A 395 -3.25 3.96 -3.58
C ASP A 395 -2.57 3.34 -2.35
N ARG A 396 -1.82 2.25 -2.52
CA ARG A 396 -1.00 1.61 -1.47
C ARG A 396 0.09 2.54 -0.89
N TYR A 397 0.57 3.50 -1.66
CA TYR A 397 1.58 4.47 -1.18
C TYR A 397 1.02 5.43 -0.14
N LEU A 398 -0.32 5.54 -0.01
CA LEU A 398 -0.97 6.37 1.01
C LEU A 398 -0.98 5.72 2.40
N LEU A 399 -0.66 4.44 2.52
CA LEU A 399 -0.67 3.76 3.81
C LEU A 399 0.15 4.48 4.89
N PRO A 400 1.39 4.96 4.65
CA PRO A 400 2.17 5.72 5.63
C PRO A 400 1.60 7.10 5.95
N VAL A 401 0.74 7.66 5.08
CA VAL A 401 0.09 8.96 5.29
C VAL A 401 -1.01 8.84 6.35
N VAL A 402 -1.72 7.70 6.39
CA VAL A 402 -2.86 7.48 7.29
C VAL A 402 -2.50 7.69 8.75
N PRO A 403 -1.41 7.10 9.33
CA PRO A 403 -1.02 7.36 10.71
C PRO A 403 -0.75 8.83 11.00
N CYS A 404 -0.11 9.55 10.07
CA CYS A 404 0.20 10.97 10.23
C CYS A 404 -1.08 11.81 10.35
N LEU A 405 -2.05 11.57 9.47
CA LEU A 405 -3.33 12.28 9.47
C LEU A 405 -4.22 11.91 10.64
N VAL A 406 -4.25 10.63 11.01
CA VAL A 406 -4.99 10.14 12.18
C VAL A 406 -4.42 10.72 13.46
N VAL A 407 -3.09 10.75 13.60
CA VAL A 407 -2.41 11.37 14.73
C VAL A 407 -2.74 12.86 14.80
N TYR A 408 -2.76 13.57 13.67
CA TYR A 408 -3.17 14.97 13.64
C TYR A 408 -4.62 15.16 14.12
N ALA A 409 -5.54 14.31 13.67
CA ALA A 409 -6.92 14.32 14.17
C ALA A 409 -6.98 14.02 15.69
N ALA A 410 -6.10 13.16 16.18
CA ALA A 410 -6.02 12.79 17.60
C ALA A 410 -5.54 13.91 18.55
N ILE A 411 -4.77 14.87 18.04
CA ILE A 411 -4.33 16.06 18.80
C ILE A 411 -5.53 16.96 19.15
N ARG A 412 -6.58 16.90 18.38
CA ARG A 412 -7.80 17.69 18.63
C ARG A 412 -8.51 17.22 19.88
N ARG A 413 -8.68 18.13 20.83
CA ARG A 413 -9.42 17.89 22.08
C ARG A 413 -10.94 17.97 21.93
N ASP A 414 -11.43 18.46 20.78
CA ASP A 414 -12.84 18.75 20.50
C ASP A 414 -13.56 17.64 19.71
N LEU A 415 -12.91 16.48 19.47
CA LEU A 415 -13.58 15.33 18.90
C LEU A 415 -14.69 14.83 19.82
N THR A 416 -15.90 14.74 19.31
CA THR A 416 -17.07 14.35 20.11
C THR A 416 -17.38 12.87 19.97
N PHE A 417 -17.17 12.13 21.06
CA PHE A 417 -17.53 10.72 21.21
C PHE A 417 -18.92 10.59 21.85
N THR A 418 -19.98 10.79 21.05
CA THR A 418 -21.33 10.41 21.48
C THR A 418 -21.64 8.98 21.05
N ALA A 419 -22.50 8.28 21.78
CA ALA A 419 -22.94 6.94 21.43
C ALA A 419 -23.48 6.87 19.99
N ARG A 420 -24.20 7.90 19.53
CA ARG A 420 -24.73 8.00 18.16
C ARG A 420 -23.60 8.08 17.12
N ARG A 421 -22.53 8.86 17.35
CA ARG A 421 -21.40 9.00 16.43
C ARG A 421 -20.55 7.74 16.37
N VAL A 422 -20.33 7.12 17.51
CA VAL A 422 -19.64 5.82 17.59
C VAL A 422 -20.45 4.76 16.85
N ALA A 423 -21.77 4.68 17.06
CA ALA A 423 -22.62 3.75 16.33
C ALA A 423 -22.58 3.99 14.81
N ALA A 424 -22.60 5.26 14.36
CA ALA A 424 -22.46 5.61 12.96
C ALA A 424 -21.09 5.18 12.39
N SER A 425 -19.99 5.37 13.14
CA SER A 425 -18.66 4.89 12.72
C SER A 425 -18.61 3.37 12.60
N VAL A 426 -19.17 2.64 13.56
CA VAL A 426 -19.26 1.17 13.52
C VAL A 426 -20.13 0.69 12.35
N ALA A 427 -21.25 1.37 12.09
CA ALA A 427 -22.13 1.08 10.96
C ALA A 427 -21.45 1.26 9.60
N ILE A 428 -20.39 2.05 9.51
CA ILE A 428 -19.54 2.16 8.31
C ILE A 428 -18.41 1.13 8.33
N LEU A 429 -17.72 0.95 9.45
CA LEU A 429 -16.55 0.08 9.55
C LEU A 429 -16.89 -1.38 9.28
N VAL A 430 -18.03 -1.88 9.77
CA VAL A 430 -18.40 -3.29 9.60
C VAL A 430 -18.64 -3.64 8.12
N PRO A 431 -19.49 -2.92 7.36
CA PRO A 431 -19.65 -3.19 5.92
C PRO A 431 -18.35 -3.02 5.12
N LEU A 432 -17.53 -2.02 5.47
CA LEU A 432 -16.24 -1.82 4.81
C LEU A 432 -15.29 -3.00 5.03
N GLY A 433 -15.21 -3.50 6.27
CA GLY A 433 -14.38 -4.66 6.58
C GLY A 433 -14.84 -5.94 5.87
N LEU A 434 -16.15 -6.17 5.83
CA LEU A 434 -16.73 -7.31 5.10
C LEU A 434 -16.50 -7.18 3.60
N ALA A 435 -16.69 -5.98 3.03
CA ALA A 435 -16.42 -5.72 1.62
C ALA A 435 -14.93 -5.88 1.29
N ALA A 436 -14.03 -5.40 2.15
CA ALA A 436 -12.59 -5.57 1.99
C ALA A 436 -12.18 -7.06 1.99
N ALA A 437 -12.71 -7.84 2.95
CA ALA A 437 -12.44 -9.27 3.03
C ALA A 437 -13.02 -10.02 1.80
N ALA A 438 -14.22 -9.65 1.36
CA ALA A 438 -14.86 -10.26 0.19
C ALA A 438 -14.08 -9.94 -1.10
N ALA A 439 -13.65 -8.69 -1.29
CA ALA A 439 -12.82 -8.30 -2.44
C ALA A 439 -11.47 -9.06 -2.45
N GLY A 440 -10.81 -9.16 -1.30
CA GLY A 440 -9.59 -9.96 -1.14
C GLY A 440 -9.83 -11.45 -1.40
N HIS A 441 -10.95 -12.01 -0.91
CA HIS A 441 -11.37 -13.38 -1.19
C HIS A 441 -11.49 -13.62 -2.70
N ASP A 442 -12.21 -12.76 -3.40
CA ASP A 442 -12.48 -12.92 -4.82
C ASP A 442 -11.19 -12.83 -5.65
N TYR A 443 -10.31 -11.88 -5.30
CA TYR A 443 -9.00 -11.76 -5.93
C TYR A 443 -8.15 -13.04 -5.75
N LEU A 444 -8.10 -13.59 -4.55
CA LEU A 444 -7.37 -14.82 -4.25
C LEU A 444 -8.03 -16.05 -4.89
N ALA A 445 -9.35 -16.10 -4.95
CA ALA A 445 -10.09 -17.22 -5.52
C ALA A 445 -9.80 -17.39 -7.01
N TRP A 446 -9.89 -16.30 -7.80
CA TRP A 446 -9.58 -16.40 -9.22
C TRP A 446 -8.08 -16.61 -9.49
N ASN A 447 -7.18 -16.07 -8.65
CA ASN A 447 -5.76 -16.37 -8.77
C ASN A 447 -5.46 -17.86 -8.52
N ARG A 448 -6.08 -18.49 -7.52
CA ARG A 448 -5.95 -19.95 -7.33
C ARG A 448 -6.36 -20.72 -8.58
N ALA A 449 -7.51 -20.40 -9.17
CA ALA A 449 -7.98 -21.02 -10.40
C ALA A 449 -7.02 -20.75 -11.58
N ARG A 450 -6.50 -19.54 -11.70
CA ARG A 450 -5.50 -19.15 -12.71
C ARG A 450 -4.23 -20.00 -12.60
N TRP A 451 -3.66 -20.11 -11.40
CA TRP A 451 -2.43 -20.86 -11.19
C TRP A 451 -2.63 -22.37 -11.35
N GLN A 452 -3.83 -22.92 -11.07
CA GLN A 452 -4.20 -24.29 -11.45
C GLN A 452 -4.21 -24.45 -12.98
N GLY A 453 -4.80 -23.50 -13.70
CA GLY A 453 -4.79 -23.47 -15.17
C GLY A 453 -3.39 -23.38 -15.76
N LEU A 454 -2.52 -22.56 -15.17
CA LEU A 454 -1.11 -22.44 -15.57
C LEU A 454 -0.33 -23.72 -15.31
N ALA A 455 -0.51 -24.34 -14.15
CA ALA A 455 0.09 -25.65 -13.86
C ALA A 455 -0.33 -26.72 -14.88
N PHE A 456 -1.62 -26.76 -15.25
CA PHE A 456 -2.13 -27.63 -16.29
C PHE A 456 -1.49 -27.33 -17.66
N LEU A 457 -1.33 -26.07 -18.05
CA LEU A 457 -0.71 -25.70 -19.33
C LEU A 457 0.79 -26.02 -19.35
N MET A 458 1.51 -25.85 -18.25
CA MET A 458 2.93 -26.20 -18.13
C MET A 458 3.21 -27.70 -18.29
N THR A 459 2.21 -28.56 -18.17
CA THR A 459 2.37 -30.00 -18.55
C THR A 459 2.31 -30.24 -20.07
N ARG A 460 1.97 -29.20 -20.86
CA ARG A 460 1.73 -29.28 -22.31
C ARG A 460 2.64 -28.39 -23.14
N ALA A 461 3.16 -27.33 -22.54
CA ALA A 461 3.90 -26.29 -23.24
C ALA A 461 4.97 -25.67 -22.33
N THR A 462 5.97 -25.05 -22.97
CA THR A 462 6.97 -24.27 -22.27
C THR A 462 6.41 -22.91 -21.84
N PRO A 463 6.98 -22.24 -20.81
CA PRO A 463 6.54 -20.93 -20.38
C PRO A 463 6.53 -19.86 -21.50
N GLN A 464 7.40 -20.00 -22.50
CA GLN A 464 7.48 -19.09 -23.66
C GLN A 464 6.25 -19.16 -24.56
N GLN A 465 5.55 -20.28 -24.56
CA GLN A 465 4.34 -20.51 -25.36
C GLN A 465 3.05 -20.15 -24.63
N ILE A 466 3.14 -19.82 -23.31
CA ILE A 466 1.97 -19.58 -22.44
C ILE A 466 1.87 -18.09 -22.12
N ASP A 467 0.72 -17.50 -22.41
CA ASP A 467 0.35 -16.17 -21.87
C ASP A 467 -0.40 -16.37 -20.56
N GLY A 468 0.32 -16.24 -19.46
CA GLY A 468 -0.19 -16.43 -18.11
C GLY A 468 -0.37 -15.15 -17.31
N GLY A 469 -0.07 -13.99 -17.92
CA GLY A 469 -0.12 -12.69 -17.25
C GLY A 469 1.22 -12.29 -16.63
N TYR A 470 1.23 -11.11 -16.00
CA TYR A 470 2.43 -10.42 -15.51
C TYR A 470 3.26 -11.27 -14.53
N GLU A 471 2.65 -11.78 -13.47
CA GLU A 471 3.35 -12.53 -12.42
C GLU A 471 3.92 -13.85 -12.95
N PHE A 472 3.19 -14.54 -13.85
CA PHE A 472 3.66 -15.75 -14.50
C PHE A 472 4.87 -15.46 -15.39
N ALA A 473 4.78 -14.42 -16.19
CA ALA A 473 5.88 -13.99 -17.06
C ALA A 473 7.13 -13.62 -16.25
N GLY A 474 6.96 -12.83 -15.18
CA GLY A 474 8.03 -12.45 -14.28
C GLY A 474 8.68 -13.63 -13.58
N LEU A 475 7.87 -14.54 -13.05
CA LEU A 475 8.38 -15.71 -12.33
C LEU A 475 9.12 -16.69 -13.24
N THR A 476 8.65 -16.90 -14.47
CA THR A 476 9.15 -17.99 -15.35
C THR A 476 10.11 -17.51 -16.43
N ARG A 477 9.98 -16.28 -16.96
CA ARG A 477 10.73 -15.81 -18.14
C ARG A 477 11.71 -14.67 -17.89
N TYR A 478 11.63 -14.00 -16.74
CA TYR A 478 12.49 -12.84 -16.44
C TYR A 478 14.00 -13.15 -16.57
N ALA A 479 14.42 -14.39 -16.25
CA ALA A 479 15.83 -14.79 -16.28
C ALA A 479 16.41 -14.91 -17.70
N ASP A 480 15.58 -15.01 -18.73
CA ASP A 480 16.00 -15.33 -20.10
C ASP A 480 16.47 -14.11 -20.90
N GLY A 481 16.48 -12.89 -20.31
CA GLY A 481 16.87 -11.64 -20.98
C GLY A 481 15.95 -11.24 -22.14
N SER A 482 14.85 -11.97 -22.36
CA SER A 482 13.82 -11.67 -23.34
C SER A 482 12.93 -10.51 -22.87
N ASP A 483 12.11 -9.96 -23.77
CA ASP A 483 11.00 -9.08 -23.38
C ASP A 483 9.96 -9.91 -22.60
N TRP A 484 10.28 -10.18 -21.34
CA TRP A 484 9.54 -11.10 -20.48
C TRP A 484 8.08 -10.71 -20.26
N GLN A 485 7.75 -9.44 -20.49
CA GLN A 485 6.38 -8.92 -20.41
C GLN A 485 5.52 -9.33 -21.61
N LYS A 486 6.14 -9.74 -22.72
CA LYS A 486 5.44 -10.22 -23.90
C LYS A 486 5.68 -11.70 -24.10
N PRO A 487 4.65 -12.53 -24.25
CA PRO A 487 4.83 -13.93 -24.63
C PRO A 487 5.43 -14.00 -26.06
N ALA A 488 6.43 -14.85 -26.25
CA ALA A 488 7.06 -15.04 -27.57
C ALA A 488 6.04 -15.64 -28.58
N GLU A 489 5.24 -16.60 -28.11
CA GLU A 489 4.21 -17.28 -28.86
C GLU A 489 2.97 -17.40 -28.00
N ARG A 490 1.85 -16.88 -28.41
CA ARG A 490 0.58 -17.04 -27.69
C ARG A 490 -0.12 -18.32 -28.15
N THR A 491 0.56 -19.46 -28.04
CA THR A 491 -0.04 -20.75 -28.37
C THR A 491 -1.09 -21.15 -27.34
N PHE A 492 -0.81 -20.89 -26.07
CA PHE A 492 -1.72 -21.13 -24.96
C PHE A 492 -1.91 -19.86 -24.15
N LEU A 493 -3.08 -19.71 -23.54
CA LEU A 493 -3.35 -18.64 -22.59
C LEU A 493 -4.35 -19.05 -21.52
N VAL A 494 -4.36 -18.35 -20.39
CA VAL A 494 -5.41 -18.42 -19.38
C VAL A 494 -6.26 -17.16 -19.45
N ALA A 495 -7.59 -17.33 -19.35
CA ALA A 495 -8.54 -16.26 -19.61
C ALA A 495 -9.75 -16.34 -18.67
N PHE A 496 -10.40 -15.18 -18.41
CA PHE A 496 -11.67 -15.12 -17.67
C PHE A 496 -12.88 -15.52 -18.51
N GLY A 497 -12.69 -15.72 -19.82
CA GLY A 497 -13.76 -16.08 -20.75
C GLY A 497 -13.21 -16.49 -22.11
N PRO A 498 -14.08 -16.83 -23.06
CA PRO A 498 -13.68 -17.20 -24.42
C PRO A 498 -12.91 -16.09 -25.11
N VAL A 499 -11.86 -16.44 -25.87
CA VAL A 499 -11.06 -15.50 -26.67
C VAL A 499 -11.15 -15.90 -28.14
N PRO A 500 -11.48 -15.00 -29.08
CA PRO A 500 -11.54 -15.30 -30.50
C PRO A 500 -10.23 -15.90 -31.01
N GLY A 501 -10.30 -16.97 -31.81
CA GLY A 501 -9.15 -17.69 -32.35
C GLY A 501 -8.51 -18.68 -31.37
N TYR A 502 -9.19 -18.97 -30.26
CA TYR A 502 -8.77 -19.97 -29.27
C TYR A 502 -9.90 -20.89 -28.88
N ARG A 503 -9.60 -22.17 -28.67
CA ARG A 503 -10.52 -23.17 -28.14
C ARG A 503 -10.26 -23.44 -26.65
N GLU A 504 -11.31 -23.68 -25.90
CA GLU A 504 -11.21 -24.13 -24.50
C GLU A 504 -10.72 -25.58 -24.45
N ILE A 505 -9.66 -25.81 -23.64
CA ILE A 505 -9.09 -27.15 -23.41
C ILE A 505 -9.22 -27.60 -21.96
N ALA A 506 -9.44 -26.67 -21.03
CA ALA A 506 -9.78 -26.96 -19.63
C ALA A 506 -10.44 -25.74 -18.96
N ARG A 507 -11.14 -26.02 -17.86
CA ARG A 507 -11.86 -25.01 -17.08
C ARG A 507 -11.59 -25.21 -15.59
N PHE A 508 -11.32 -24.10 -14.88
CA PHE A 508 -11.00 -24.07 -13.46
C PHE A 508 -11.99 -23.14 -12.75
N GLU A 509 -12.94 -23.73 -12.05
CA GLU A 509 -14.05 -23.00 -11.42
C GLU A 509 -13.61 -22.31 -10.11
N TYR A 510 -14.22 -21.17 -9.85
CA TYR A 510 -14.11 -20.44 -8.59
C TYR A 510 -15.43 -19.72 -8.27
N ALA A 511 -15.61 -19.35 -7.00
CA ALA A 511 -16.75 -18.57 -6.55
C ALA A 511 -16.30 -17.17 -6.15
N THR A 512 -17.12 -16.16 -6.47
CA THR A 512 -16.98 -14.78 -5.98
C THR A 512 -18.09 -14.43 -5.01
N TRP A 513 -17.83 -13.46 -4.14
CA TRP A 513 -18.79 -12.90 -3.19
C TRP A 513 -19.31 -11.53 -3.61
N LEU A 514 -18.55 -10.79 -4.45
CA LEU A 514 -18.87 -9.44 -4.93
C LEU A 514 -18.78 -9.33 -6.47
N PRO A 515 -19.88 -9.52 -7.21
CA PRO A 515 -21.19 -10.08 -6.79
C PRO A 515 -21.11 -11.59 -6.59
N PRO A 516 -22.03 -12.19 -5.79
CA PRO A 516 -22.07 -13.64 -5.62
C PRO A 516 -22.33 -14.36 -6.93
N ARG A 517 -21.36 -15.14 -7.42
CA ARG A 517 -21.49 -15.92 -8.67
C ARG A 517 -20.47 -17.05 -8.73
N ARG A 518 -20.72 -18.03 -9.58
CA ARG A 518 -19.71 -18.97 -10.06
C ARG A 518 -19.09 -18.44 -11.34
N ALA A 519 -17.79 -18.52 -11.45
CA ALA A 519 -16.98 -18.13 -12.59
C ALA A 519 -15.88 -19.15 -12.83
N ALA A 520 -15.16 -19.04 -13.93
CA ALA A 520 -14.05 -19.95 -14.23
C ALA A 520 -12.91 -19.20 -14.92
N ILE A 521 -11.72 -19.69 -14.70
CA ILE A 521 -10.56 -19.39 -15.54
C ILE A 521 -10.50 -20.50 -16.60
N LEU A 522 -10.41 -20.10 -17.86
CA LEU A 522 -10.29 -21.00 -19.00
C LEU A 522 -8.82 -21.17 -19.38
N ALA A 523 -8.38 -22.40 -19.57
CA ALA A 523 -7.17 -22.70 -20.29
C ALA A 523 -7.51 -22.86 -21.77
N LEU A 524 -6.86 -22.06 -22.60
CA LEU A 524 -7.19 -21.91 -24.02
C LEU A 524 -5.98 -22.28 -24.89
N GLU A 525 -6.23 -22.91 -26.02
CA GLU A 525 -5.26 -23.26 -27.05
C GLU A 525 -5.62 -22.55 -28.37
N ARG A 526 -4.65 -21.98 -29.06
CA ARG A 526 -4.84 -21.26 -30.32
C ARG A 526 -5.35 -22.20 -31.42
N ASP A 527 -6.35 -21.76 -32.17
CA ASP A 527 -6.90 -22.51 -33.29
C ASP A 527 -5.84 -22.70 -34.39
N GLY A 528 -5.81 -23.90 -35.02
CA GLY A 528 -4.91 -24.21 -36.13
C GLY A 528 -3.48 -24.59 -35.73
N VAL A 529 -3.16 -24.65 -34.45
CA VAL A 529 -1.88 -25.29 -34.00
C VAL A 529 -2.08 -26.81 -34.02
N SER A 530 -1.50 -27.48 -35.05
CA SER A 530 -1.59 -28.92 -35.15
C SER A 530 -0.81 -29.60 -34.02
N SER A 531 -1.34 -30.70 -33.50
CA SER A 531 -0.76 -31.53 -32.42
C SER A 531 0.59 -32.21 -32.75
N SER A 532 1.32 -31.71 -33.75
CA SER A 532 2.58 -32.32 -34.22
C SER A 532 3.79 -32.10 -33.29
N THR A 533 3.65 -31.36 -32.21
CA THR A 533 4.74 -31.13 -31.23
C THR A 533 4.64 -32.00 -29.97
N ARG A 534 3.85 -33.07 -30.01
CA ARG A 534 3.57 -33.93 -28.83
C ARG A 534 4.66 -34.98 -28.48
N THR A 535 5.77 -35.03 -29.20
CA THR A 535 6.81 -36.05 -28.93
C THR A 535 8.18 -35.40 -28.87
N GLY A 536 8.72 -35.23 -27.69
CA GLY A 536 10.13 -34.89 -27.56
C GLY A 536 10.59 -34.16 -26.32
N ALA A 537 10.12 -34.52 -25.14
CA ALA A 537 10.83 -34.18 -23.91
C ALA A 537 10.82 -35.38 -22.95
N GLY A 538 11.65 -36.37 -23.29
CA GLY A 538 12.03 -37.38 -22.33
C GLY A 538 12.75 -36.74 -21.16
N LEU A 539 12.17 -36.84 -19.98
CA LEU A 539 12.82 -36.54 -18.70
C LEU A 539 14.13 -37.35 -18.62
N ARG A 540 15.26 -36.68 -18.81
CA ARG A 540 16.53 -37.19 -18.27
C ARG A 540 16.51 -36.85 -16.77
N THR A 541 16.24 -37.87 -15.98
CA THR A 541 16.57 -37.89 -14.56
C THR A 541 18.08 -37.70 -14.42
N ALA A 542 18.50 -36.54 -13.94
CA ALA A 542 19.87 -36.36 -13.48
C ALA A 542 19.91 -36.79 -12.01
N ASP A 543 20.32 -38.03 -11.76
CA ASP A 543 20.93 -38.43 -10.51
C ASP A 543 22.28 -37.72 -10.37
N ARG A 544 22.36 -36.81 -9.40
CA ARG A 544 23.48 -36.59 -8.46
C ARG A 544 23.25 -35.35 -7.62
#